data_d78bfae0a0b7653775613cbb28a5f881
#
_entry.id   d78bfae0a0b7653775613cbb28a5f881
#
_cell.length_a   1.000
_cell.length_b   1.000
_cell.length_c   1.000
_cell.angle_alpha   90.00
_cell.angle_beta   90.00
_cell.angle_gamma   90.00
#
_symmetry.space_group_name_H-M   'P 1'
#
loop_
_entity.id
_entity.type
_entity.pdbx_description
1 polymer ?
#
loop_
_entity_poly.entity_id
_entity_poly.type
_entity_poly.pdbx_seq_one_letter_code
_entity_poly.pdbx_strand_id
1 'polypeptide(L)'
;MKVRTPHIAMATIGCLTLAAIAMAQVPEITVEAPYHRPASAAKPGPGAKEALPEVSVDYRVHYADLDLSKHSGAVELERRIRDAATQACQQLATLYPGSTEGVGKDSCVEKATTKAMAEANVAIAAAAKSNK
;
A
#
# COMPACT_ATOMS: atom_id res chain seq x y z
N MET A 1 -53.99 43.91 -39.83
CA MET A 1 -53.30 43.65 -38.54
C MET A 1 -52.59 42.32 -38.63
N LYS A 2 -51.23 42.34 -38.65
CA LYS A 2 -50.42 41.13 -38.75
C LYS A 2 -49.94 40.72 -37.36
N VAL A 3 -50.42 39.62 -36.87
CA VAL A 3 -49.95 39.02 -35.61
C VAL A 3 -48.70 38.14 -35.90
N ARG A 4 -47.54 38.56 -35.38
CA ARG A 4 -46.31 37.82 -35.44
C ARG A 4 -46.22 36.92 -34.22
N THR A 5 -46.21 35.62 -34.43
CA THR A 5 -45.91 34.58 -33.43
C THR A 5 -44.42 34.44 -33.25
N PRO A 6 -43.87 34.51 -32.01
CA PRO A 6 -42.46 34.18 -31.76
C PRO A 6 -42.26 32.66 -31.63
N HIS A 7 -41.33 32.13 -32.41
CA HIS A 7 -40.86 30.76 -32.29
C HIS A 7 -39.96 30.64 -31.05
N ILE A 8 -40.42 29.88 -30.09
CA ILE A 8 -39.60 29.48 -28.90
C ILE A 8 -38.75 28.30 -29.32
N ALA A 9 -37.45 28.54 -29.48
CA ALA A 9 -36.47 27.47 -29.68
C ALA A 9 -36.20 26.77 -28.33
N MET A 10 -36.67 25.55 -28.20
CA MET A 10 -36.28 24.66 -27.10
C MET A 10 -34.86 24.17 -27.32
N ALA A 11 -33.91 24.68 -26.54
CA ALA A 11 -32.56 24.15 -26.41
C ALA A 11 -32.60 22.94 -25.45
N THR A 12 -32.53 21.73 -26.00
CA THR A 12 -32.34 20.52 -25.21
C THR A 12 -30.89 20.44 -24.75
N ILE A 13 -30.68 20.77 -23.49
CA ILE A 13 -29.38 20.56 -22.81
C ILE A 13 -29.24 19.08 -22.54
N GLY A 14 -28.47 18.40 -23.39
CA GLY A 14 -28.07 17.01 -23.20
C GLY A 14 -27.14 16.91 -21.99
N CYS A 15 -27.66 16.39 -20.90
CA CYS A 15 -26.87 16.06 -19.70
C CYS A 15 -26.05 14.79 -20.01
N LEU A 16 -24.78 14.96 -20.43
CA LEU A 16 -23.81 13.87 -20.47
C LEU A 16 -23.48 13.48 -19.03
N THR A 17 -24.15 12.45 -18.52
CA THR A 17 -23.73 11.79 -17.29
C THR A 17 -22.45 11.00 -17.58
N LEU A 18 -21.29 11.57 -17.22
CA LEU A 18 -20.07 10.78 -17.11
C LEU A 18 -20.29 9.78 -15.96
N ALA A 19 -20.56 8.53 -16.34
CA ALA A 19 -20.46 7.41 -15.42
C ALA A 19 -18.98 7.27 -15.03
N ALA A 20 -18.59 7.82 -13.89
CA ALA A 20 -17.32 7.54 -13.27
C ALA A 20 -17.30 6.06 -12.94
N ILE A 21 -16.56 5.26 -13.72
CA ILE A 21 -16.24 3.88 -13.39
C ILE A 21 -15.32 3.97 -12.17
N ALA A 22 -15.90 3.88 -10.98
CA ALA A 22 -15.16 3.68 -9.76
C ALA A 22 -14.50 2.30 -9.89
N MET A 23 -13.23 2.26 -10.29
CA MET A 23 -12.43 1.06 -10.18
C MET A 23 -12.37 0.71 -8.69
N ALA A 24 -13.08 -0.35 -8.31
CA ALA A 24 -13.02 -0.88 -6.96
C ALA A 24 -11.57 -1.31 -6.72
N GLN A 25 -10.83 -0.48 -5.99
CA GLN A 25 -9.48 -0.84 -5.56
C GLN A 25 -9.61 -2.00 -4.58
N VAL A 26 -9.00 -3.13 -4.93
CA VAL A 26 -8.94 -4.28 -4.02
C VAL A 26 -8.15 -3.82 -2.78
N PRO A 27 -8.72 -3.90 -1.58
CA PRO A 27 -8.03 -3.46 -0.39
C PRO A 27 -6.80 -4.34 -0.15
N GLU A 28 -5.64 -3.70 -0.16
CA GLU A 28 -4.34 -4.35 0.03
C GLU A 28 -3.43 -3.52 0.92
N ILE A 29 -2.51 -4.18 1.61
CA ILE A 29 -1.44 -3.57 2.41
C ILE A 29 -0.12 -4.00 1.80
N THR A 30 0.77 -3.02 1.59
CA THR A 30 2.11 -3.29 1.11
C THR A 30 3.06 -3.51 2.29
N VAL A 31 3.69 -4.68 2.31
CA VAL A 31 4.74 -5.04 3.27
C VAL A 31 6.09 -4.83 2.61
N GLU A 32 6.85 -3.85 3.07
CA GLU A 32 8.18 -3.51 2.55
C GLU A 32 9.27 -4.06 3.47
N ALA A 33 10.21 -4.82 2.91
CA ALA A 33 11.45 -5.19 3.56
C ALA A 33 12.56 -4.24 3.11
N PRO A 34 12.96 -3.24 3.90
CA PRO A 34 13.94 -2.24 3.51
C PRO A 34 15.35 -2.83 3.57
N TYR A 35 16.14 -2.58 2.52
CA TYR A 35 17.55 -2.91 2.49
C TYR A 35 18.38 -1.74 3.02
N HIS A 36 19.04 -1.96 4.14
CA HIS A 36 20.05 -1.05 4.66
C HIS A 36 21.43 -1.53 4.23
N ARG A 37 22.01 -0.86 3.23
CA ARG A 37 23.39 -1.15 2.84
C ARG A 37 24.32 -0.84 4.01
N PRO A 38 25.17 -1.79 4.45
CA PRO A 38 26.14 -1.49 5.51
C PRO A 38 27.09 -0.39 5.01
N ALA A 39 27.38 0.57 5.86
CA ALA A 39 28.24 1.72 5.55
C ALA A 39 29.64 1.33 5.05
N SER A 40 30.09 0.10 5.38
CA SER A 40 31.35 -0.47 4.90
C SER A 40 31.39 -0.85 3.42
N ALA A 41 30.22 -1.02 2.78
CA ALA A 41 30.13 -1.37 1.36
C ALA A 41 30.19 -0.16 0.43
N ALA A 42 30.03 1.04 0.96
CA ALA A 42 30.21 2.30 0.24
C ALA A 42 31.55 2.91 0.64
N LYS A 43 32.62 2.68 -0.16
CA LYS A 43 33.74 3.61 -0.15
C LYS A 43 33.28 4.85 -0.95
N PRO A 44 32.87 5.96 -0.28
CA PRO A 44 32.58 7.19 -1.00
C PRO A 44 33.89 7.72 -1.56
N GLY A 45 34.00 7.76 -2.89
CA GLY A 45 35.01 8.59 -3.51
C GLY A 45 34.78 10.06 -3.13
N PRO A 46 35.82 10.90 -3.10
CA PRO A 46 35.70 12.31 -2.76
C PRO A 46 34.76 13.00 -3.77
N GLY A 47 33.53 13.35 -3.32
CA GLY A 47 32.52 14.03 -4.11
C GLY A 47 31.16 13.35 -4.25
N ALA A 48 30.98 12.11 -3.81
CA ALA A 48 29.70 11.41 -3.91
C ALA A 48 28.75 11.80 -2.79
N LYS A 49 27.93 12.81 -3.03
CA LYS A 49 26.69 13.10 -2.28
C LYS A 49 25.50 12.31 -2.82
N GLU A 50 25.76 11.17 -3.45
CA GLU A 50 24.69 10.36 -4.02
C GLU A 50 24.10 9.49 -2.92
N ALA A 51 22.89 9.83 -2.49
CA ALA A 51 22.06 8.94 -1.69
C ALA A 51 21.89 7.67 -2.53
N LEU A 52 22.48 6.56 -2.06
CA LEU A 52 22.35 5.27 -2.73
C LEU A 52 20.85 4.91 -2.77
N PRO A 53 20.33 4.41 -3.91
CA PRO A 53 18.94 4.04 -4.01
C PRO A 53 18.61 3.03 -2.91
N GLU A 54 17.58 3.35 -2.13
CA GLU A 54 17.02 2.43 -1.15
C GLU A 54 16.35 1.31 -1.94
N VAL A 55 16.84 0.09 -1.75
CA VAL A 55 16.25 -1.10 -2.38
C VAL A 55 15.31 -1.71 -1.38
N SER A 56 14.08 -1.98 -1.78
CA SER A 56 13.10 -2.70 -0.97
C SER A 56 12.60 -3.93 -1.72
N VAL A 57 12.11 -4.91 -0.96
CA VAL A 57 11.32 -6.02 -1.49
C VAL A 57 9.92 -5.89 -0.92
N ASP A 58 8.94 -5.78 -1.83
CA ASP A 58 7.57 -5.48 -1.49
C ASP A 58 6.68 -6.69 -1.70
N TYR A 59 5.84 -6.99 -0.71
CA TYR A 59 4.78 -8.00 -0.80
C TYR A 59 3.43 -7.35 -0.55
N ARG A 60 2.42 -7.72 -1.36
CA ARG A 60 1.05 -7.24 -1.21
C ARG A 60 0.19 -8.24 -0.47
N VAL A 61 -0.44 -7.79 0.60
CA VAL A 61 -1.37 -8.57 1.41
C VAL A 61 -2.79 -8.12 1.11
N HIS A 62 -3.54 -8.97 0.42
CA HIS A 62 -4.96 -8.75 0.17
C HIS A 62 -5.78 -9.15 1.39
N TYR A 63 -6.80 -8.35 1.71
CA TYR A 63 -7.69 -8.60 2.86
C TYR A 63 -9.17 -8.37 2.55
N ALA A 64 -9.55 -8.30 1.28
CA ALA A 64 -10.95 -8.14 0.87
C ALA A 64 -11.88 -9.26 1.35
N ASP A 65 -11.32 -10.44 1.59
CA ASP A 65 -12.00 -11.64 2.08
C ASP A 65 -12.18 -11.66 3.60
N LEU A 66 -11.60 -10.70 4.33
CA LEU A 66 -11.62 -10.64 5.78
C LEU A 66 -12.67 -9.66 6.30
N ASP A 67 -13.43 -10.08 7.28
CA ASP A 67 -14.31 -9.19 8.06
C ASP A 67 -13.50 -8.54 9.18
N LEU A 68 -12.90 -7.38 8.88
CA LEU A 68 -12.06 -6.64 9.84
C LEU A 68 -12.84 -6.05 11.03
N SER A 69 -14.18 -6.06 10.99
CA SER A 69 -14.99 -5.68 12.15
C SER A 69 -15.00 -6.76 13.24
N LYS A 70 -14.57 -7.98 12.88
CA LYS A 70 -14.44 -9.11 13.79
C LYS A 70 -13.01 -9.32 14.23
N HIS A 71 -12.82 -9.70 15.47
CA HIS A 71 -11.51 -10.03 16.03
C HIS A 71 -10.76 -11.09 15.19
N SER A 72 -11.47 -12.13 14.74
CA SER A 72 -10.88 -13.18 13.91
C SER A 72 -10.32 -12.67 12.58
N GLY A 73 -10.99 -11.71 11.93
CA GLY A 73 -10.50 -11.09 10.70
C GLY A 73 -9.25 -10.25 10.94
N ALA A 74 -9.21 -9.49 12.04
CA ALA A 74 -8.04 -8.70 12.41
C ALA A 74 -6.81 -9.59 12.71
N VAL A 75 -7.01 -10.68 13.46
CA VAL A 75 -5.94 -11.66 13.77
C VAL A 75 -5.42 -12.34 12.50
N GLU A 76 -6.29 -12.70 11.57
CA GLU A 76 -5.88 -13.30 10.31
C GLU A 76 -5.09 -12.32 9.43
N LEU A 77 -5.49 -11.04 9.40
CA LEU A 77 -4.73 -10.00 8.68
C LEU A 77 -3.33 -9.84 9.27
N GLU A 78 -3.21 -9.79 10.60
CA GLU A 78 -1.92 -9.73 11.29
C GLU A 78 -1.01 -10.92 10.94
N ARG A 79 -1.58 -12.14 10.91
CA ARG A 79 -0.85 -13.34 10.50
C ARG A 79 -0.33 -13.22 9.07
N ARG A 80 -1.18 -12.81 8.10
CA ARG A 80 -0.79 -12.61 6.70
C ARG A 80 0.33 -11.58 6.55
N ILE A 81 0.28 -10.49 7.31
CA ILE A 81 1.32 -9.46 7.31
C ILE A 81 2.66 -10.02 7.80
N ARG A 82 2.67 -10.80 8.88
CA ARG A 82 3.90 -11.43 9.38
C ARG A 82 4.48 -12.45 8.39
N ASP A 83 3.63 -13.24 7.77
CA ASP A 83 4.05 -14.22 6.75
C ASP A 83 4.67 -13.49 5.55
N ALA A 84 4.04 -12.40 5.07
CA ALA A 84 4.56 -11.59 3.98
C ALA A 84 5.88 -10.91 4.35
N ALA A 85 6.01 -10.37 5.56
CA ALA A 85 7.25 -9.78 6.06
C ALA A 85 8.40 -10.81 6.10
N THR A 86 8.10 -12.03 6.55
CA THR A 86 9.07 -13.12 6.58
C THR A 86 9.54 -13.47 5.18
N GLN A 87 8.63 -13.58 4.21
CA GLN A 87 8.97 -13.88 2.82
C GLN A 87 9.77 -12.75 2.17
N ALA A 88 9.38 -11.49 2.38
CA ALA A 88 10.09 -10.32 1.86
C ALA A 88 11.53 -10.27 2.38
N CYS A 89 11.74 -10.48 3.68
CA CYS A 89 13.07 -10.49 4.28
C CYS A 89 13.93 -11.69 3.84
N GLN A 90 13.32 -12.85 3.59
CA GLN A 90 14.02 -14.02 3.03
C GLN A 90 14.46 -13.75 1.59
N GLN A 91 13.58 -13.18 0.78
CA GLN A 91 13.90 -12.82 -0.61
C GLN A 91 14.98 -11.74 -0.65
N LEU A 92 14.91 -10.74 0.22
CA LEU A 92 15.92 -9.70 0.34
C LEU A 92 17.29 -10.31 0.66
N ALA A 93 17.38 -11.23 1.61
CA ALA A 93 18.62 -11.91 1.98
C ALA A 93 19.18 -12.79 0.85
N THR A 94 18.30 -13.31 -0.02
CA THR A 94 18.70 -14.10 -1.20
C THR A 94 19.24 -13.22 -2.32
N LEU A 95 18.56 -12.09 -2.59
CA LEU A 95 18.95 -11.15 -3.64
C LEU A 95 20.19 -10.33 -3.27
N TYR A 96 20.34 -10.04 -1.98
CA TYR A 96 21.41 -9.21 -1.44
C TYR A 96 22.05 -9.90 -0.25
N PRO A 97 22.95 -10.89 -0.49
CA PRO A 97 23.70 -11.53 0.57
C PRO A 97 24.44 -10.50 1.42
N GLY A 98 24.29 -10.55 2.72
CA GLY A 98 24.82 -9.54 3.64
C GLY A 98 23.85 -8.40 4.02
N SER A 99 22.70 -8.30 3.37
CA SER A 99 21.67 -7.27 3.71
C SER A 99 21.13 -7.40 5.13
N THR A 100 21.19 -8.59 5.69
CA THR A 100 20.76 -8.91 7.06
C THR A 100 21.93 -9.06 8.03
N GLU A 101 23.18 -8.92 7.56
CA GLU A 101 24.36 -8.96 8.42
C GLU A 101 24.38 -7.72 9.33
N GLY A 102 24.45 -7.97 10.63
CA GLY A 102 24.46 -6.90 11.64
C GLY A 102 23.11 -6.45 12.15
N VAL A 103 22.00 -6.78 11.48
CA VAL A 103 20.63 -6.40 11.90
C VAL A 103 19.78 -7.62 12.27
N GLY A 104 20.19 -8.81 11.83
CA GLY A 104 19.44 -10.07 12.05
C GLY A 104 18.15 -10.16 11.22
N LYS A 105 17.76 -11.38 10.87
CA LYS A 105 16.48 -11.66 10.18
C LYS A 105 15.28 -11.13 10.95
N ASP A 106 15.31 -11.28 12.27
CA ASP A 106 14.20 -10.89 13.15
C ASP A 106 13.96 -9.38 13.13
N SER A 107 15.03 -8.59 13.07
CA SER A 107 14.92 -7.12 12.97
C SER A 107 14.35 -6.65 11.64
N CYS A 108 14.64 -7.34 10.52
CA CYS A 108 14.02 -7.04 9.22
C CYS A 108 12.51 -7.32 9.29
N VAL A 109 12.12 -8.51 9.76
CA VAL A 109 10.72 -8.91 9.89
C VAL A 109 9.96 -7.98 10.83
N GLU A 110 10.55 -7.60 11.96
CA GLU A 110 9.94 -6.69 12.93
C GLU A 110 9.67 -5.31 12.32
N LYS A 111 10.64 -4.72 11.62
CA LYS A 111 10.48 -3.41 10.95
C LYS A 111 9.42 -3.46 9.86
N ALA A 112 9.46 -4.47 8.99
CA ALA A 112 8.50 -4.66 7.93
C ALA A 112 7.08 -4.86 8.48
N THR A 113 6.94 -5.68 9.53
CA THR A 113 5.67 -5.91 10.20
C THR A 113 5.14 -4.65 10.88
N THR A 114 5.97 -3.91 11.59
CA THR A 114 5.55 -2.69 12.32
C THR A 114 4.98 -1.64 11.38
N LYS A 115 5.61 -1.43 10.22
CA LYS A 115 5.12 -0.48 9.21
C LYS A 115 3.77 -0.93 8.64
N ALA A 116 3.66 -2.18 8.20
CA ALA A 116 2.43 -2.72 7.63
C ALA A 116 1.28 -2.79 8.65
N MET A 117 1.59 -3.08 9.92
CA MET A 117 0.60 -3.09 11.01
C MET A 117 0.03 -1.70 11.31
N ALA A 118 0.80 -0.63 11.09
CA ALA A 118 0.26 0.72 11.22
C ALA A 118 -0.88 0.97 10.20
N GLU A 119 -0.72 0.53 8.96
CA GLU A 119 -1.75 0.61 7.92
C GLU A 119 -2.94 -0.33 8.24
N ALA A 120 -2.67 -1.56 8.68
CA ALA A 120 -3.68 -2.53 9.08
C ALA A 120 -4.58 -2.01 10.20
N ASN A 121 -4.00 -1.35 11.21
CA ASN A 121 -4.75 -0.77 12.32
C ASN A 121 -5.70 0.34 11.86
N VAL A 122 -5.32 1.13 10.84
CA VAL A 122 -6.20 2.13 10.23
C VAL A 122 -7.40 1.44 9.54
N ALA A 123 -7.14 0.37 8.77
CA ALA A 123 -8.19 -0.38 8.09
C ALA A 123 -9.16 -1.06 9.10
N ILE A 124 -8.64 -1.67 10.15
CA ILE A 124 -9.43 -2.29 11.22
C ILE A 124 -10.30 -1.23 11.94
N ALA A 125 -9.71 -0.07 12.27
CA ALA A 125 -10.46 1.00 12.91
C ALA A 125 -11.55 1.58 12.01
N ALA A 126 -11.33 1.65 10.70
CA ALA A 126 -12.32 2.07 9.72
C ALA A 126 -13.48 1.07 9.64
N ALA A 127 -13.19 -0.23 9.58
CA ALA A 127 -14.18 -1.29 9.55
C ALA A 127 -15.06 -1.32 10.81
N ALA A 128 -14.46 -1.08 11.98
CA ALA A 128 -15.19 -1.00 13.24
C ALA A 128 -16.17 0.19 13.31
N LYS A 129 -15.88 1.29 12.60
CA LYS A 129 -16.77 2.47 12.53
C LYS A 129 -17.92 2.28 11.57
N SER A 130 -17.70 1.58 10.45
CA SER A 130 -18.75 1.34 9.44
C SER A 130 -19.84 0.39 9.89
N ASN A 131 -19.62 -0.33 10.99
CA ASN A 131 -20.54 -1.34 11.53
C ASN A 131 -21.41 -0.82 12.72
N LYS A 132 -21.36 0.50 13.00
CA LYS A 132 -22.21 1.20 13.98
C LYS A 132 -23.36 1.95 13.30
#